data_211f967941e476532483173b9c55ffe7
#
_entry.id   211f967941e476532483173b9c55ffe7
#
_cell.length_a   1.000
_cell.length_b   1.000
_cell.length_c   1.000
_cell.angle_alpha   90.00
_cell.angle_beta   90.00
_cell.angle_gamma   90.00
#
_symmetry.space_group_name_H-M   'P 1'
#
loop_
_entity.id
_entity.type
_entity.pdbx_description
1 polymer ?
#
loop_
_entity_poly.entity_id
_entity_poly.type
_entity_poly.pdbx_seq_one_letter_code
_entity_poly.pdbx_strand_id
1 'polypeptide(L)'
;MAKEEGVYVTYKAFDKDLKCNGFQYEIGKSYHTEEDINLTHHGFHGCLTPLGLLNYYCKHRENYRRFAIVGQYGEVSSVFYNGDTISSSDIKIVKEISLKELLDIGVKWLLENETIKTVNRDFCKVDVAPYPNNSVISNGENCQIYATSSVNSKICSFGKNTNLTSDENFNQMIVNGADNSVAINNTCFNKLLVFGINADVACNGKNHYIHTFDSANISGNMEYSNINCDGNFTKIAIGGSYNEINVEKKFPIIASCGRCNTINSKGKESVVVNVSYEGCASAKVGSWITLAEYDRSNHFAPKCVKTEYVDGKRIKGNTLYTLVNGEFVEKKQ
;
A
#
# COMPACT_ATOMS: atom_id res chain seq x y z
N MET A 1 -14.38 22.45 -10.81
CA MET A 1 -14.15 23.43 -9.72
C MET A 1 -13.53 24.68 -10.31
N ALA A 2 -14.04 25.88 -9.98
CA ALA A 2 -13.58 27.14 -10.53
C ALA A 2 -12.10 27.37 -10.14
N LYS A 3 -11.24 27.66 -11.11
CA LYS A 3 -9.91 28.24 -10.87
C LYS A 3 -10.15 29.65 -10.32
N GLU A 4 -9.85 29.87 -9.03
CA GLU A 4 -9.42 31.22 -8.65
C GLU A 4 -8.10 31.46 -9.37
N GLU A 5 -7.95 32.58 -10.06
CA GLU A 5 -6.74 32.89 -10.83
C GLU A 5 -5.51 32.72 -9.94
N GLY A 6 -4.62 31.81 -10.31
CA GLY A 6 -3.36 31.57 -9.63
C GLY A 6 -3.33 30.56 -8.49
N VAL A 7 -4.45 29.90 -8.14
CA VAL A 7 -4.48 28.86 -7.08
C VAL A 7 -4.76 27.48 -7.67
N TYR A 8 -3.86 26.55 -7.42
CA TYR A 8 -4.03 25.14 -7.76
C TYR A 8 -4.63 24.39 -6.57
N VAL A 9 -5.78 23.74 -6.76
CA VAL A 9 -6.33 22.81 -5.80
C VAL A 9 -5.61 21.46 -5.97
N THR A 10 -4.94 21.01 -4.92
CA THR A 10 -4.17 19.77 -4.92
C THR A 10 -4.45 18.96 -3.67
N TYR A 11 -3.88 17.76 -3.61
CA TYR A 11 -4.05 16.80 -2.53
C TYR A 11 -2.70 16.47 -1.91
N LYS A 12 -2.65 16.40 -0.57
CA LYS A 12 -1.42 16.13 0.16
C LYS A 12 -1.64 15.10 1.26
N ALA A 13 -0.66 14.23 1.46
CA ALA A 13 -0.64 13.25 2.55
C ALA A 13 0.36 13.66 3.64
N PHE A 14 0.05 13.26 4.88
CA PHE A 14 0.83 13.55 6.07
C PHE A 14 0.91 12.32 6.95
N ASP A 15 1.89 12.29 7.84
CA ASP A 15 1.94 11.33 8.93
C ASP A 15 0.80 11.54 9.96
N LYS A 16 0.80 10.75 11.03
CA LYS A 16 -0.20 10.85 12.12
C LYS A 16 -0.22 12.21 12.83
N ASP A 17 0.91 12.93 12.82
CA ASP A 17 1.11 14.20 13.51
C ASP A 17 0.97 15.42 12.57
N LEU A 18 0.44 15.22 11.37
CA LEU A 18 0.29 16.21 10.29
C LEU A 18 1.64 16.75 9.81
N LYS A 19 2.67 15.89 9.75
CA LYS A 19 3.98 16.22 9.19
C LYS A 19 4.15 15.59 7.81
N CYS A 20 4.96 16.24 6.99
CA CYS A 20 5.44 15.71 5.73
C CYS A 20 6.89 16.15 5.52
N ASN A 21 7.79 15.19 5.27
CA ASN A 21 9.24 15.43 5.16
C ASN A 21 9.82 16.24 6.33
N GLY A 22 9.37 15.94 7.55
CA GLY A 22 9.82 16.62 8.77
C GLY A 22 9.18 17.98 9.04
N PHE A 23 8.50 18.59 8.07
CA PHE A 23 7.82 19.88 8.23
C PHE A 23 6.44 19.68 8.88
N GLN A 24 6.11 20.52 9.87
CA GLN A 24 4.85 20.48 10.62
C GLN A 24 3.80 21.38 9.97
N TYR A 25 2.64 20.82 9.68
CA TYR A 25 1.49 21.55 9.12
C TYR A 25 0.34 21.66 10.12
N GLU A 26 -0.57 22.61 9.88
CA GLU A 26 -1.82 22.78 10.63
C GLU A 26 -2.96 23.09 9.66
N ILE A 27 -4.14 22.53 9.93
CA ILE A 27 -5.34 22.77 9.11
C ILE A 27 -5.73 24.26 9.19
N GLY A 28 -6.03 24.85 8.03
CA GLY A 28 -6.42 26.25 7.89
C GLY A 28 -5.25 27.23 7.73
N LYS A 29 -4.01 26.81 7.99
CA LYS A 29 -2.83 27.67 7.89
C LYS A 29 -2.23 27.70 6.49
N SER A 30 -1.58 28.84 6.19
CA SER A 30 -0.77 29.04 4.99
C SER A 30 0.71 29.07 5.36
N TYR A 31 1.54 28.61 4.44
CA TYR A 31 3.00 28.57 4.59
C TYR A 31 3.65 29.09 3.30
N HIS A 32 4.82 29.71 3.46
CA HIS A 32 5.65 30.27 2.40
C HIS A 32 7.09 29.81 2.54
N THR A 33 7.78 29.66 1.43
CA THR A 33 9.22 29.45 1.37
C THR A 33 9.83 30.37 0.33
N GLU A 34 11.02 30.92 0.63
CA GLU A 34 11.82 31.74 -0.28
C GLU A 34 12.87 30.89 -1.07
N GLU A 35 12.86 29.56 -0.86
CA GLU A 35 13.76 28.67 -1.59
C GLU A 35 13.35 28.58 -3.08
N ASP A 36 14.32 28.47 -3.95
CA ASP A 36 14.08 28.22 -5.38
C ASP A 36 13.25 26.95 -5.56
N ILE A 37 12.09 27.07 -6.21
CA ILE A 37 11.14 25.98 -6.33
C ILE A 37 11.64 24.92 -7.30
N ASN A 38 11.88 23.73 -6.76
CA ASN A 38 12.31 22.57 -7.52
C ASN A 38 11.51 21.34 -7.12
N LEU A 39 10.91 20.68 -8.09
CA LEU A 39 10.03 19.54 -7.89
C LEU A 39 10.68 18.32 -7.24
N THR A 40 11.99 18.23 -7.26
CA THR A 40 12.67 17.07 -6.66
C THR A 40 13.09 17.30 -5.22
N HIS A 41 13.30 18.56 -4.79
CA HIS A 41 13.92 18.84 -3.49
C HIS A 41 13.34 20.02 -2.73
N HIS A 42 12.83 21.07 -3.38
CA HIS A 42 12.44 22.33 -2.71
C HIS A 42 11.01 22.74 -3.04
N GLY A 43 10.35 23.35 -2.05
CA GLY A 43 8.97 23.81 -2.14
C GLY A 43 7.94 22.85 -1.54
N PHE A 44 6.71 23.27 -1.55
CA PHE A 44 5.58 22.49 -1.05
C PHE A 44 4.99 21.62 -2.16
N HIS A 45 5.04 20.29 -1.99
CA HIS A 45 4.57 19.35 -2.98
C HIS A 45 3.12 18.94 -2.74
N GLY A 46 2.36 18.79 -3.80
CA GLY A 46 1.00 18.26 -3.80
C GLY A 46 0.64 17.58 -5.10
N CYS A 47 -0.35 16.69 -5.07
CA CYS A 47 -0.83 15.96 -6.24
C CYS A 47 -2.03 16.68 -6.86
N LEU A 48 -2.00 16.87 -8.17
CA LEU A 48 -3.10 17.46 -8.93
C LEU A 48 -4.31 16.54 -8.98
N THR A 49 -4.07 15.22 -8.97
CA THR A 49 -5.16 14.24 -8.98
C THR A 49 -5.32 13.60 -7.59
N PRO A 50 -6.56 13.38 -7.12
CA PRO A 50 -6.79 12.79 -5.81
C PRO A 50 -6.16 11.41 -5.66
N LEU A 51 -6.29 10.54 -6.68
CA LEU A 51 -5.73 9.19 -6.66
C LEU A 51 -4.23 9.16 -6.94
N GLY A 52 -3.66 10.17 -7.59
CA GLY A 52 -2.21 10.35 -7.75
C GLY A 52 -1.49 10.41 -6.41
N LEU A 53 -2.15 10.95 -5.38
CA LEU A 53 -1.63 10.98 -4.01
C LEU A 53 -1.28 9.59 -3.48
N LEU A 54 -2.02 8.55 -3.86
CA LEU A 54 -1.78 7.18 -3.44
C LEU A 54 -0.42 6.64 -3.97
N ASN A 55 0.14 7.22 -5.03
CA ASN A 55 1.47 6.89 -5.52
C ASN A 55 2.58 7.28 -4.50
N TYR A 56 2.37 8.37 -3.78
CA TYR A 56 3.31 8.85 -2.76
C TYR A 56 3.05 8.20 -1.41
N TYR A 57 1.80 8.01 -1.04
CA TYR A 57 1.38 7.26 0.14
C TYR A 57 2.04 5.88 0.21
N CYS A 58 2.17 5.22 -0.95
CA CYS A 58 2.72 3.87 -1.06
C CYS A 58 4.26 3.79 -1.15
N LYS A 59 4.96 4.87 -1.48
CA LYS A 59 6.41 4.83 -1.74
C LYS A 59 7.28 5.19 -0.53
N HIS A 60 6.77 5.96 0.41
CA HIS A 60 7.54 6.43 1.55
C HIS A 60 7.30 5.56 2.78
N ARG A 61 8.38 5.18 3.48
CA ARG A 61 8.37 4.46 4.76
C ARG A 61 7.67 5.22 5.90
N GLU A 62 7.33 6.49 5.67
CA GLU A 62 6.53 7.27 6.59
C GLU A 62 5.08 6.83 6.46
N ASN A 63 4.49 6.44 7.59
CA ASN A 63 3.08 6.05 7.71
C ASN A 63 2.17 7.27 7.48
N TYR A 64 2.03 7.75 6.25
CA TYR A 64 1.06 8.78 5.93
C TYR A 64 -0.35 8.27 6.18
N ARG A 65 -1.04 8.86 7.13
CA ARG A 65 -2.37 8.43 7.59
C ARG A 65 -3.41 9.52 7.52
N ARG A 66 -2.99 10.76 7.20
CA ARG A 66 -3.86 11.93 7.13
C ARG A 66 -3.76 12.56 5.75
N PHE A 67 -4.87 13.02 5.25
CA PHE A 67 -4.99 13.59 3.91
C PHE A 67 -5.65 14.95 3.99
N ALA A 68 -5.25 15.88 3.11
CA ALA A 68 -5.90 17.17 3.02
C ALA A 68 -6.05 17.64 1.57
N ILE A 69 -7.09 18.42 1.36
CA ILE A 69 -7.19 19.32 0.22
C ILE A 69 -6.36 20.55 0.54
N VAL A 70 -5.50 20.94 -0.37
CA VAL A 70 -4.60 22.09 -0.21
C VAL A 70 -4.70 23.02 -1.42
N GLY A 71 -4.50 24.32 -1.18
CA GLY A 71 -4.33 25.31 -2.22
C GLY A 71 -2.86 25.64 -2.39
N GLN A 72 -2.32 25.53 -3.60
CA GLN A 72 -0.93 25.88 -3.91
C GLN A 72 -0.90 27.08 -4.85
N TYR A 73 -0.03 28.03 -4.59
CA TYR A 73 0.09 29.29 -5.32
C TYR A 73 1.51 29.86 -5.22
N GLY A 74 1.70 31.08 -5.72
CA GLY A 74 3.01 31.71 -5.81
C GLY A 74 3.81 31.18 -7.00
N GLU A 75 5.10 31.01 -6.85
CA GLU A 75 5.94 30.33 -7.83
C GLU A 75 5.60 28.86 -7.85
N VAL A 76 5.29 28.31 -9.01
CA VAL A 76 4.84 26.91 -9.18
C VAL A 76 5.68 26.24 -10.24
N SER A 77 6.26 25.09 -9.89
CA SER A 77 7.00 24.22 -10.79
C SER A 77 6.27 22.90 -11.00
N SER A 78 6.13 22.46 -12.25
CA SER A 78 5.50 21.19 -12.61
C SER A 78 6.46 20.27 -13.33
N VAL A 79 6.46 18.94 -13.01
CA VAL A 79 7.24 17.94 -13.73
C VAL A 79 6.38 17.17 -14.72
N PHE A 80 6.94 16.99 -15.91
CA PHE A 80 6.36 16.20 -16.99
C PHE A 80 6.48 14.67 -16.82
N TYR A 81 7.10 14.16 -15.76
CA TYR A 81 7.14 12.72 -15.47
C TYR A 81 5.94 12.29 -14.65
N ASN A 82 4.87 11.92 -15.29
CA ASN A 82 3.53 11.51 -14.84
C ASN A 82 2.49 12.62 -14.64
N GLY A 83 2.81 13.91 -14.78
CA GLY A 83 1.81 14.99 -14.81
C GLY A 83 0.99 15.26 -13.54
N ASP A 84 1.18 14.49 -12.47
CA ASP A 84 0.29 14.47 -11.32
C ASP A 84 0.76 15.32 -10.13
N THR A 85 1.96 15.88 -10.16
CA THR A 85 2.54 16.58 -8.99
C THR A 85 3.03 17.97 -9.36
N ILE A 86 2.81 18.91 -8.47
CA ILE A 86 3.38 20.25 -8.52
C ILE A 86 4.13 20.57 -7.22
N SER A 87 5.10 21.46 -7.30
CA SER A 87 5.73 22.11 -6.17
C SER A 87 5.45 23.61 -6.23
N SER A 88 5.26 24.26 -5.09
CA SER A 88 4.98 25.69 -5.00
C SER A 88 5.72 26.38 -3.87
N SER A 89 5.93 27.70 -4.00
CA SER A 89 6.45 28.53 -2.92
C SER A 89 5.45 28.71 -1.79
N ASP A 90 4.16 28.61 -2.08
CA ASP A 90 3.08 28.86 -1.15
C ASP A 90 2.07 27.71 -1.10
N ILE A 91 1.64 27.36 0.11
CA ILE A 91 0.63 26.34 0.33
C ILE A 91 -0.31 26.75 1.45
N LYS A 92 -1.61 26.51 1.27
CA LYS A 92 -2.63 26.59 2.31
C LYS A 92 -3.23 25.22 2.55
N ILE A 93 -3.25 24.76 3.80
CA ILE A 93 -3.93 23.52 4.18
C ILE A 93 -5.41 23.84 4.38
N VAL A 94 -6.23 23.51 3.37
CA VAL A 94 -7.63 23.99 3.34
C VAL A 94 -8.53 23.16 4.24
N LYS A 95 -8.50 21.84 4.06
CA LYS A 95 -9.40 20.93 4.78
C LYS A 95 -8.77 19.54 4.88
N GLU A 96 -8.78 18.95 6.07
CA GLU A 96 -8.50 17.54 6.25
C GLU A 96 -9.66 16.70 5.72
N ILE A 97 -9.33 15.61 5.03
CA ILE A 97 -10.30 14.66 4.49
C ILE A 97 -9.92 13.24 4.92
N SER A 98 -10.92 12.41 5.12
CA SER A 98 -10.72 10.98 5.35
C SER A 98 -10.26 10.30 4.07
N LEU A 99 -9.67 9.11 4.20
CA LEU A 99 -9.32 8.28 3.06
C LEU A 99 -10.55 7.95 2.19
N LYS A 100 -11.71 7.72 2.84
CA LYS A 100 -12.96 7.49 2.11
C LYS A 100 -13.35 8.71 1.27
N GLU A 101 -13.30 9.91 1.85
CA GLU A 101 -13.56 11.15 1.10
C GLU A 101 -12.56 11.35 -0.05
N LEU A 102 -11.25 11.06 0.16
CA LEU A 102 -10.24 11.11 -0.89
C LEU A 102 -10.59 10.18 -2.06
N LEU A 103 -11.04 8.96 -1.78
CA LEU A 103 -11.45 8.00 -2.79
C LEU A 103 -12.72 8.46 -3.52
N ASP A 104 -13.73 8.93 -2.80
CA ASP A 104 -14.98 9.44 -3.40
C ASP A 104 -14.69 10.63 -4.34
N ILE A 105 -13.83 11.56 -3.91
CA ILE A 105 -13.38 12.68 -4.74
C ILE A 105 -12.58 12.16 -5.95
N GLY A 106 -11.71 11.17 -5.75
CA GLY A 106 -10.90 10.58 -6.81
C GLY A 106 -11.74 9.90 -7.88
N VAL A 107 -12.73 9.12 -7.48
CA VAL A 107 -13.68 8.50 -8.41
C VAL A 107 -14.46 9.56 -9.20
N LYS A 108 -14.97 10.58 -8.50
CA LYS A 108 -15.67 11.69 -9.17
C LYS A 108 -14.77 12.42 -10.16
N TRP A 109 -13.52 12.69 -9.77
CA TRP A 109 -12.53 13.32 -10.65
C TRP A 109 -12.25 12.47 -11.89
N LEU A 110 -12.10 11.16 -11.74
CA LEU A 110 -11.93 10.23 -12.85
C LEU A 110 -13.14 10.31 -13.81
N LEU A 111 -14.36 10.24 -13.29
CA LEU A 111 -15.59 10.31 -14.09
C LEU A 111 -15.73 11.62 -14.90
N GLU A 112 -15.18 12.71 -14.39
CA GLU A 112 -15.24 14.04 -15.01
C GLU A 112 -14.08 14.30 -16.01
N ASN A 113 -12.93 13.63 -15.87
CA ASN A 113 -11.70 14.00 -16.56
C ASN A 113 -11.06 12.90 -17.43
N GLU A 114 -11.48 11.65 -17.29
CA GLU A 114 -10.92 10.53 -18.07
C GLU A 114 -12.01 9.81 -18.87
N THR A 115 -11.63 9.15 -19.96
CA THR A 115 -12.53 8.24 -20.67
C THR A 115 -12.65 6.94 -19.86
N ILE A 116 -13.69 6.85 -19.01
CA ILE A 116 -13.87 5.74 -18.08
C ILE A 116 -15.08 4.92 -18.48
N LYS A 117 -14.91 3.61 -18.46
CA LYS A 117 -16.02 2.67 -18.53
C LYS A 117 -16.60 2.46 -17.13
N THR A 118 -17.78 3.02 -16.88
CA THR A 118 -18.52 2.77 -15.64
C THR A 118 -19.53 1.63 -15.85
N VAL A 119 -19.54 0.68 -14.93
CA VAL A 119 -20.46 -0.45 -14.93
C VAL A 119 -21.25 -0.45 -13.62
N ASN A 120 -22.57 -0.24 -13.73
CA ASN A 120 -23.47 -0.17 -12.56
C ASN A 120 -24.42 -1.38 -12.50
N ARG A 121 -24.12 -2.45 -13.21
CA ARG A 121 -24.99 -3.63 -13.32
C ARG A 121 -24.36 -4.81 -12.60
N ASP A 122 -25.16 -5.51 -11.80
CA ASP A 122 -24.77 -6.74 -11.11
C ASP A 122 -24.58 -7.93 -12.08
N PHE A 123 -23.89 -8.93 -11.62
CA PHE A 123 -23.62 -10.17 -12.35
C PHE A 123 -23.02 -9.94 -13.75
N CYS A 124 -22.15 -8.98 -13.88
CA CYS A 124 -21.57 -8.62 -15.15
C CYS A 124 -20.12 -9.08 -15.33
N LYS A 125 -19.73 -9.23 -16.61
CA LYS A 125 -18.34 -9.38 -17.00
C LYS A 125 -17.82 -8.06 -17.56
N VAL A 126 -16.69 -7.62 -17.05
CA VAL A 126 -16.05 -6.37 -17.46
C VAL A 126 -14.65 -6.70 -17.96
N ASP A 127 -14.45 -6.61 -19.26
CA ASP A 127 -13.09 -6.64 -19.82
C ASP A 127 -12.58 -5.21 -19.92
N VAL A 128 -11.46 -4.94 -19.23
CA VAL A 128 -10.71 -3.70 -19.38
C VAL A 128 -10.06 -3.74 -20.76
N ALA A 129 -10.38 -2.76 -21.62
CA ALA A 129 -9.94 -2.79 -23.02
C ALA A 129 -8.41 -2.92 -23.16
N PRO A 130 -7.90 -3.57 -24.22
CA PRO A 130 -6.49 -3.94 -24.38
C PRO A 130 -5.57 -2.78 -24.79
N TYR A 131 -5.85 -1.58 -24.31
CA TYR A 131 -5.01 -0.41 -24.54
C TYR A 131 -4.48 0.13 -23.23
N PRO A 132 -3.28 0.71 -23.21
CA PRO A 132 -2.71 1.30 -22.00
C PRO A 132 -3.56 2.50 -21.51
N ASN A 133 -3.50 2.73 -20.20
CA ASN A 133 -4.16 3.85 -19.51
C ASN A 133 -5.70 3.81 -19.52
N ASN A 134 -6.31 2.65 -19.67
CA ASN A 134 -7.75 2.52 -19.51
C ASN A 134 -8.15 2.55 -18.05
N SER A 135 -9.31 3.12 -17.79
CA SER A 135 -9.88 3.17 -16.45
C SER A 135 -11.27 2.54 -16.43
N VAL A 136 -11.52 1.73 -15.39
CA VAL A 136 -12.81 1.06 -15.19
C VAL A 136 -13.27 1.27 -13.76
N ILE A 137 -14.54 1.62 -13.60
CA ILE A 137 -15.24 1.66 -12.32
C ILE A 137 -16.41 0.69 -12.38
N SER A 138 -16.43 -0.28 -11.46
CA SER A 138 -17.52 -1.23 -11.30
C SER A 138 -18.20 -0.99 -9.96
N ASN A 139 -19.48 -0.66 -9.98
CA ASN A 139 -20.33 -0.52 -8.80
C ASN A 139 -21.28 -1.71 -8.61
N GLY A 140 -21.33 -2.63 -9.58
CA GLY A 140 -22.18 -3.81 -9.53
C GLY A 140 -21.66 -4.90 -8.59
N GLU A 141 -22.57 -5.63 -7.97
CA GLU A 141 -22.25 -6.81 -7.15
C GLU A 141 -22.06 -8.05 -8.02
N ASN A 142 -21.30 -9.03 -7.50
CA ASN A 142 -21.06 -10.31 -8.17
C ASN A 142 -20.47 -10.17 -9.60
N CYS A 143 -19.63 -9.18 -9.80
CA CYS A 143 -19.02 -8.89 -11.11
C CYS A 143 -17.68 -9.60 -11.27
N GLN A 144 -17.30 -9.82 -12.53
CA GLN A 144 -15.98 -10.31 -12.92
C GLN A 144 -15.26 -9.23 -13.71
N ILE A 145 -14.11 -8.77 -13.26
CA ILE A 145 -13.31 -7.73 -13.90
C ILE A 145 -11.99 -8.33 -14.36
N TYR A 146 -11.70 -8.22 -15.64
CA TYR A 146 -10.50 -8.75 -16.27
C TYR A 146 -9.64 -7.62 -16.84
N ALA A 147 -8.44 -7.47 -16.33
CA ALA A 147 -7.41 -6.55 -16.83
C ALA A 147 -6.25 -7.35 -17.42
N THR A 148 -6.53 -8.12 -18.47
CA THR A 148 -5.62 -9.10 -19.07
C THR A 148 -4.81 -8.59 -20.26
N SER A 149 -4.96 -7.34 -20.65
CA SER A 149 -4.20 -6.72 -21.74
C SER A 149 -4.09 -5.21 -21.58
N SER A 150 -4.25 -4.72 -20.36
CA SER A 150 -4.36 -3.28 -20.07
C SER A 150 -3.28 -2.83 -19.10
N VAL A 151 -2.14 -2.44 -19.64
CA VAL A 151 -1.02 -1.88 -18.86
C VAL A 151 -1.35 -0.48 -18.35
N ASN A 152 -0.89 -0.16 -17.14
CA ASN A 152 -1.04 1.17 -16.53
C ASN A 152 -2.50 1.64 -16.39
N SER A 153 -3.40 0.72 -16.10
CA SER A 153 -4.83 1.01 -15.97
C SER A 153 -5.24 1.25 -14.52
N LYS A 154 -6.30 2.05 -14.33
CA LYS A 154 -6.91 2.29 -13.03
C LYS A 154 -8.22 1.50 -12.94
N ILE A 155 -8.30 0.60 -11.97
CA ILE A 155 -9.43 -0.31 -11.82
C ILE A 155 -10.02 -0.13 -10.44
N CYS A 156 -11.27 0.31 -10.36
CA CYS A 156 -11.97 0.49 -9.10
C CYS A 156 -13.19 -0.45 -9.04
N SER A 157 -13.29 -1.23 -7.98
CA SER A 157 -14.46 -2.07 -7.69
C SER A 157 -15.07 -1.67 -6.36
N PHE A 158 -16.36 -1.33 -6.35
CA PHE A 158 -17.13 -0.94 -5.16
C PHE A 158 -18.21 -1.96 -4.79
N GLY A 159 -18.47 -2.94 -5.66
CA GLY A 159 -19.42 -4.01 -5.40
C GLY A 159 -18.86 -5.10 -4.50
N LYS A 160 -19.71 -5.81 -3.79
CA LYS A 160 -19.33 -7.02 -3.05
C LYS A 160 -19.30 -8.26 -3.95
N ASN A 161 -18.62 -9.32 -3.53
CA ASN A 161 -18.44 -10.58 -4.27
C ASN A 161 -17.87 -10.35 -5.69
N THR A 162 -16.98 -9.39 -5.86
CA THR A 162 -16.38 -9.11 -7.16
C THR A 162 -15.05 -9.84 -7.29
N ASN A 163 -14.85 -10.48 -8.45
CA ASN A 163 -13.60 -11.12 -8.82
C ASN A 163 -12.82 -10.19 -9.77
N LEU A 164 -11.65 -9.74 -9.37
CA LEU A 164 -10.75 -8.92 -10.18
C LEU A 164 -9.50 -9.72 -10.53
N THR A 165 -9.19 -9.83 -11.81
CA THR A 165 -7.97 -10.47 -12.31
C THR A 165 -7.13 -9.47 -13.09
N SER A 166 -5.82 -9.40 -12.80
CA SER A 166 -4.86 -8.59 -13.52
C SER A 166 -3.64 -9.43 -13.90
N ASP A 167 -3.36 -9.51 -15.21
CA ASP A 167 -2.21 -10.21 -15.78
C ASP A 167 -1.20 -9.23 -16.40
N GLU A 168 -1.34 -7.92 -16.10
CA GLU A 168 -0.52 -6.87 -16.69
C GLU A 168 0.15 -5.96 -15.65
N ASN A 169 1.19 -5.27 -16.08
CA ASN A 169 2.03 -4.47 -15.21
C ASN A 169 1.48 -3.05 -14.96
N PHE A 170 1.97 -2.42 -13.89
CA PHE A 170 1.71 -1.03 -13.53
C PHE A 170 0.24 -0.67 -13.27
N ASN A 171 -0.64 -1.65 -13.08
CA ASN A 171 -2.04 -1.37 -12.80
C ASN A 171 -2.24 -0.86 -11.35
N GLN A 172 -3.18 0.06 -11.20
CA GLN A 172 -3.64 0.57 -9.91
C GLN A 172 -5.05 0.05 -9.65
N MET A 173 -5.22 -0.72 -8.59
CA MET A 173 -6.46 -1.39 -8.27
C MET A 173 -6.98 -0.94 -6.92
N ILE A 174 -8.25 -0.59 -6.85
CA ILE A 174 -8.95 -0.22 -5.62
C ILE A 174 -10.17 -1.12 -5.48
N VAL A 175 -10.25 -1.83 -4.36
CA VAL A 175 -11.35 -2.73 -4.06
C VAL A 175 -11.98 -2.34 -2.74
N ASN A 176 -13.27 -1.97 -2.75
CA ASN A 176 -14.00 -1.41 -1.60
C ASN A 176 -15.33 -2.13 -1.33
N GLY A 177 -15.49 -3.35 -1.72
CA GLY A 177 -16.64 -4.18 -1.37
C GLY A 177 -16.25 -5.30 -0.42
N ALA A 178 -17.22 -5.92 0.24
CA ALA A 178 -16.98 -7.13 1.04
C ALA A 178 -16.82 -8.37 0.16
N ASP A 179 -16.10 -9.36 0.68
CA ASP A 179 -15.98 -10.71 0.12
C ASP A 179 -15.44 -10.72 -1.33
N ASN A 180 -14.55 -9.79 -1.66
CA ASN A 180 -13.96 -9.68 -2.98
C ASN A 180 -12.73 -10.58 -3.12
N SER A 181 -12.53 -11.08 -4.33
CA SER A 181 -11.34 -11.85 -4.71
C SER A 181 -10.50 -11.10 -5.72
N VAL A 182 -9.20 -10.98 -5.48
CA VAL A 182 -8.26 -10.30 -6.37
C VAL A 182 -7.14 -11.26 -6.73
N ALA A 183 -6.91 -11.47 -8.03
CA ALA A 183 -5.80 -12.25 -8.55
C ALA A 183 -4.86 -11.37 -9.39
N ILE A 184 -3.60 -11.33 -9.01
CA ILE A 184 -2.51 -10.65 -9.74
C ILE A 184 -1.51 -11.72 -10.16
N ASN A 185 -1.38 -11.96 -11.46
CA ASN A 185 -0.64 -13.12 -11.98
C ASN A 185 0.65 -12.71 -12.70
N ASN A 186 1.82 -13.13 -12.17
CA ASN A 186 3.14 -13.02 -12.78
C ASN A 186 3.50 -11.66 -13.40
N THR A 187 3.10 -10.59 -12.72
CA THR A 187 3.23 -9.22 -13.18
C THR A 187 4.21 -8.42 -12.33
N CYS A 188 4.43 -7.16 -12.67
CA CYS A 188 5.32 -6.28 -11.94
C CYS A 188 4.67 -4.92 -11.66
N PHE A 189 5.09 -4.30 -10.54
CA PHE A 189 4.76 -2.92 -10.17
C PHE A 189 3.26 -2.61 -10.05
N ASN A 190 2.44 -3.58 -9.72
CA ASN A 190 1.03 -3.32 -9.45
C ASN A 190 0.82 -2.77 -8.04
N LYS A 191 -0.19 -1.91 -7.90
CA LYS A 191 -0.64 -1.39 -6.62
C LYS A 191 -2.06 -1.84 -6.36
N LEU A 192 -2.28 -2.42 -5.19
CA LEU A 192 -3.59 -2.88 -4.75
C LEU A 192 -3.93 -2.26 -3.41
N LEU A 193 -5.08 -1.60 -3.35
CA LEU A 193 -5.67 -1.08 -2.13
C LEU A 193 -7.00 -1.77 -1.87
N VAL A 194 -7.14 -2.40 -0.71
CA VAL A 194 -8.33 -3.14 -0.33
C VAL A 194 -8.95 -2.53 0.92
N PHE A 195 -10.14 -1.97 0.78
CA PHE A 195 -10.91 -1.36 1.87
C PHE A 195 -12.05 -2.26 2.35
N GLY A 196 -12.37 -3.30 1.59
CA GLY A 196 -13.44 -4.22 1.91
C GLY A 196 -13.03 -5.27 2.93
N ILE A 197 -13.99 -5.75 3.70
CA ILE A 197 -13.81 -6.86 4.65
C ILE A 197 -13.75 -8.22 3.92
N ASN A 198 -13.05 -9.17 4.50
CA ASN A 198 -12.93 -10.56 4.03
C ASN A 198 -12.43 -10.68 2.58
N ALA A 199 -11.51 -9.84 2.18
CA ALA A 199 -10.95 -9.94 0.84
C ALA A 199 -9.93 -11.08 0.73
N ASP A 200 -9.99 -11.82 -0.37
CA ASP A 200 -9.00 -12.81 -0.76
C ASP A 200 -8.07 -12.25 -1.83
N VAL A 201 -6.78 -12.17 -1.55
CA VAL A 201 -5.77 -11.62 -2.47
C VAL A 201 -4.76 -12.71 -2.81
N ALA A 202 -4.72 -13.11 -4.06
CA ALA A 202 -3.67 -13.96 -4.62
C ALA A 202 -2.74 -13.09 -5.51
N CYS A 203 -1.46 -13.00 -5.15
CA CYS A 203 -0.52 -12.13 -5.87
C CYS A 203 0.79 -12.86 -6.17
N ASN A 204 1.16 -12.87 -7.46
CA ASN A 204 2.42 -13.42 -7.92
C ASN A 204 3.17 -12.40 -8.77
N GLY A 205 4.50 -12.35 -8.62
CA GLY A 205 5.34 -11.44 -9.42
C GLY A 205 6.28 -10.60 -8.59
N LYS A 206 6.59 -9.37 -9.06
CA LYS A 206 7.64 -8.56 -8.46
C LYS A 206 7.22 -7.11 -8.23
N ASN A 207 7.83 -6.49 -7.20
CA ASN A 207 7.67 -5.07 -6.91
C ASN A 207 6.20 -4.64 -6.73
N HIS A 208 5.39 -5.49 -6.13
CA HIS A 208 4.01 -5.16 -5.83
C HIS A 208 3.89 -4.37 -4.53
N TYR A 209 2.89 -3.51 -4.48
CA TYR A 209 2.45 -2.87 -3.26
C TYR A 209 1.01 -3.27 -2.96
N ILE A 210 0.79 -3.89 -1.82
CA ILE A 210 -0.53 -4.33 -1.36
C ILE A 210 -0.80 -3.67 -0.02
N HIS A 211 -1.95 -3.02 0.11
CA HIS A 211 -2.42 -2.48 1.38
C HIS A 211 -3.87 -2.87 1.63
N THR A 212 -4.11 -3.58 2.73
CA THR A 212 -5.45 -3.93 3.18
C THR A 212 -5.80 -3.17 4.45
N PHE A 213 -6.97 -2.55 4.48
CA PHE A 213 -7.42 -1.71 5.59
C PHE A 213 -8.35 -2.45 6.54
N ASP A 214 -8.83 -3.63 6.13
CA ASP A 214 -9.64 -4.52 6.94
C ASP A 214 -9.14 -5.96 6.86
N SER A 215 -9.89 -6.92 7.44
CA SER A 215 -9.53 -8.33 7.43
C SER A 215 -9.36 -8.86 6.00
N ALA A 216 -8.24 -9.51 5.72
CA ALA A 216 -7.93 -10.06 4.42
C ALA A 216 -7.10 -11.33 4.53
N ASN A 217 -7.25 -12.21 3.52
CA ASN A 217 -6.34 -13.32 3.30
C ASN A 217 -5.43 -12.98 2.12
N ILE A 218 -4.11 -13.00 2.32
CA ILE A 218 -3.14 -12.67 1.28
C ILE A 218 -2.24 -13.87 1.05
N SER A 219 -2.12 -14.29 -0.20
CA SER A 219 -1.27 -15.42 -0.57
C SER A 219 -0.52 -15.16 -1.87
N GLY A 220 0.56 -15.88 -2.10
CA GLY A 220 1.26 -15.83 -3.38
C GLY A 220 2.76 -16.00 -3.29
N ASN A 221 3.41 -15.88 -4.45
CA ASN A 221 4.86 -15.92 -4.59
C ASN A 221 5.36 -14.59 -5.17
N MET A 222 5.94 -13.77 -4.32
CA MET A 222 6.31 -12.39 -4.65
C MET A 222 7.78 -12.13 -4.40
N GLU A 223 8.36 -11.21 -5.17
CA GLU A 223 9.71 -10.71 -4.94
C GLU A 223 9.70 -9.19 -4.81
N TYR A 224 10.52 -8.65 -3.90
CA TYR A 224 10.68 -7.19 -3.68
C TYR A 224 9.35 -6.47 -3.44
N SER A 225 8.39 -7.13 -2.84
CA SER A 225 7.04 -6.61 -2.64
C SER A 225 6.81 -6.11 -1.21
N ASN A 226 5.93 -5.13 -1.08
CA ASN A 226 5.56 -4.54 0.20
C ASN A 226 4.08 -4.83 0.49
N ILE A 227 3.81 -5.43 1.65
CA ILE A 227 2.48 -5.82 2.09
C ILE A 227 2.19 -5.12 3.42
N ASN A 228 1.17 -4.29 3.45
CA ASN A 228 0.73 -3.57 4.63
C ASN A 228 -0.70 -3.96 4.98
N CYS A 229 -0.96 -4.30 6.24
CA CYS A 229 -2.27 -4.74 6.69
C CYS A 229 -2.68 -4.02 7.96
N ASP A 230 -3.77 -3.27 7.87
CA ASP A 230 -4.37 -2.54 8.99
C ASP A 230 -5.64 -3.24 9.54
N GLY A 231 -5.96 -4.45 9.05
CA GLY A 231 -7.11 -5.24 9.48
C GLY A 231 -6.82 -6.18 10.66
N ASN A 232 -7.85 -6.50 11.45
CA ASN A 232 -7.77 -7.60 12.42
C ASN A 232 -7.93 -8.94 11.71
N PHE A 233 -7.43 -10.01 12.33
CA PHE A 233 -7.56 -11.38 11.82
C PHE A 233 -7.00 -11.60 10.41
N THR A 234 -6.07 -10.77 9.97
CA THR A 234 -5.44 -10.89 8.66
C THR A 234 -4.60 -12.17 8.60
N LYS A 235 -4.71 -12.91 7.50
CA LYS A 235 -3.91 -14.10 7.23
C LYS A 235 -3.01 -13.85 6.03
N ILE A 236 -1.72 -14.11 6.18
CA ILE A 236 -0.72 -13.89 5.13
C ILE A 236 0.10 -15.15 4.98
N ALA A 237 0.17 -15.70 3.76
CA ALA A 237 1.00 -16.83 3.42
C ALA A 237 1.74 -16.57 2.10
N ILE A 238 3.00 -16.20 2.18
CA ILE A 238 3.78 -15.84 0.99
C ILE A 238 5.08 -16.62 0.85
N GLY A 239 5.41 -16.95 -0.41
CA GLY A 239 6.74 -17.36 -0.84
C GLY A 239 7.51 -16.21 -1.49
N GLY A 240 8.74 -16.51 -1.96
CA GLY A 240 9.58 -15.58 -2.71
C GLY A 240 10.58 -14.82 -1.86
N SER A 241 11.10 -13.71 -2.37
CA SER A 241 12.30 -13.12 -1.80
C SER A 241 12.20 -11.61 -1.64
N TYR A 242 12.89 -11.11 -0.60
CA TYR A 242 13.01 -9.67 -0.33
C TYR A 242 11.66 -8.96 -0.14
N ASN A 243 10.67 -9.65 0.43
CA ASN A 243 9.39 -9.06 0.73
C ASN A 243 9.38 -8.45 2.13
N GLU A 244 8.68 -7.34 2.26
CA GLU A 244 8.43 -6.68 3.53
C GLU A 244 6.93 -6.77 3.87
N ILE A 245 6.62 -7.32 5.06
CA ILE A 245 5.27 -7.53 5.55
C ILE A 245 5.10 -6.73 6.84
N ASN A 246 4.15 -5.80 6.85
CA ASN A 246 3.84 -4.96 7.99
C ASN A 246 2.38 -5.15 8.39
N VAL A 247 2.12 -5.52 9.65
CA VAL A 247 0.77 -5.74 10.17
C VAL A 247 0.55 -4.96 11.45
N GLU A 248 -0.49 -4.15 11.51
CA GLU A 248 -0.72 -3.19 12.61
C GLU A 248 -1.76 -3.67 13.65
N LYS A 249 -2.73 -4.49 13.28
CA LYS A 249 -3.89 -4.85 14.13
C LYS A 249 -3.78 -6.24 14.75
N LYS A 250 -4.80 -6.64 15.54
CA LYS A 250 -4.79 -7.84 16.39
C LYS A 250 -4.99 -9.14 15.61
N PHE A 251 -4.46 -10.21 16.18
CA PHE A 251 -4.65 -11.59 15.77
C PHE A 251 -4.20 -11.95 14.35
N PRO A 252 -3.12 -11.38 13.82
CA PRO A 252 -2.64 -11.80 12.52
C PRO A 252 -1.97 -13.17 12.60
N ILE A 253 -2.13 -13.95 11.50
CA ILE A 253 -1.37 -15.18 11.26
C ILE A 253 -0.54 -14.94 10.00
N ILE A 254 0.79 -14.94 10.14
CA ILE A 254 1.70 -14.58 9.05
C ILE A 254 2.70 -15.73 8.87
N ALA A 255 2.76 -16.26 7.66
CA ALA A 255 3.76 -17.24 7.26
C ALA A 255 4.52 -16.75 6.03
N SER A 256 5.85 -16.87 6.05
CA SER A 256 6.70 -16.52 4.92
C SER A 256 7.83 -17.53 4.76
N CYS A 257 8.13 -17.86 3.51
CA CYS A 257 9.28 -18.69 3.12
C CYS A 257 10.01 -18.07 1.91
N GLY A 258 11.23 -18.56 1.62
CA GLY A 258 12.04 -18.10 0.50
C GLY A 258 13.33 -17.43 0.98
N ARG A 259 13.60 -16.17 0.63
CA ARG A 259 14.86 -15.51 0.98
C ARG A 259 14.66 -14.07 1.42
N CYS A 260 15.37 -13.66 2.47
CA CYS A 260 15.48 -12.28 2.96
C CYS A 260 14.12 -11.57 3.18
N ASN A 261 13.08 -12.32 3.56
CA ASN A 261 11.81 -11.71 3.89
C ASN A 261 11.83 -11.10 5.29
N THR A 262 11.20 -9.95 5.45
CA THR A 262 11.08 -9.24 6.73
C THR A 262 9.62 -9.17 7.13
N ILE A 263 9.32 -9.54 8.39
CA ILE A 263 7.96 -9.44 8.96
C ILE A 263 7.97 -8.52 10.17
N ASN A 264 7.15 -7.50 10.16
CA ASN A 264 6.93 -6.57 11.25
C ASN A 264 5.47 -6.65 11.71
N SER A 265 5.20 -7.36 12.80
CA SER A 265 3.87 -7.45 13.38
C SER A 265 3.75 -6.57 14.62
N LYS A 266 3.06 -5.46 14.51
CA LYS A 266 2.70 -4.58 15.65
C LYS A 266 1.36 -4.96 16.26
N GLY A 267 0.68 -5.95 15.69
CA GLY A 267 -0.54 -6.52 16.25
C GLY A 267 -0.30 -7.26 17.55
N LYS A 268 -1.29 -7.27 18.43
CA LYS A 268 -1.25 -8.14 19.62
C LYS A 268 -1.65 -9.56 19.23
N GLU A 269 -1.11 -10.54 19.98
CA GLU A 269 -1.49 -11.95 19.86
C GLU A 269 -1.25 -12.49 18.43
N SER A 270 -0.13 -12.09 17.85
CA SER A 270 0.29 -12.50 16.51
C SER A 270 0.94 -13.88 16.54
N VAL A 271 0.72 -14.64 15.46
CA VAL A 271 1.52 -15.82 15.13
C VAL A 271 2.34 -15.51 13.89
N VAL A 272 3.66 -15.39 14.05
CA VAL A 272 4.58 -15.02 13.00
C VAL A 272 5.53 -16.18 12.70
N VAL A 273 5.51 -16.68 11.48
CA VAL A 273 6.40 -17.75 11.01
C VAL A 273 7.20 -17.21 9.82
N ASN A 274 8.49 -16.98 10.00
CA ASN A 274 9.38 -16.62 8.92
C ASN A 274 10.51 -17.64 8.78
N VAL A 275 10.31 -18.60 7.90
CA VAL A 275 11.29 -19.65 7.58
C VAL A 275 12.11 -19.33 6.32
N SER A 276 12.24 -18.06 5.98
CA SER A 276 13.07 -17.62 4.87
C SER A 276 14.55 -17.73 5.20
N TYR A 277 15.37 -18.08 4.21
CA TYR A 277 16.82 -17.94 4.32
C TYR A 277 17.19 -16.46 4.59
N GLU A 278 17.98 -16.18 5.60
CA GLU A 278 18.27 -14.82 6.10
C GLU A 278 17.02 -14.00 6.46
N GLY A 279 15.93 -14.69 6.81
CA GLY A 279 14.69 -14.05 7.22
C GLY A 279 14.79 -13.38 8.58
N CYS A 280 13.96 -12.37 8.81
CA CYS A 280 13.85 -11.72 10.11
C CYS A 280 12.40 -11.35 10.43
N ALA A 281 12.10 -11.30 11.73
CA ALA A 281 10.76 -10.95 12.19
C ALA A 281 10.78 -10.17 13.50
N SER A 282 9.77 -9.31 13.65
CA SER A 282 9.43 -8.67 14.92
C SER A 282 7.95 -8.88 15.23
N ALA A 283 7.63 -8.94 16.52
CA ALA A 283 6.24 -8.98 16.97
C ALA A 283 6.07 -8.24 18.31
N LYS A 284 4.83 -7.97 18.66
CA LYS A 284 4.48 -7.33 19.93
C LYS A 284 4.51 -8.35 21.08
N VAL A 285 4.73 -7.86 22.30
CA VAL A 285 4.60 -8.68 23.51
C VAL A 285 3.25 -9.40 23.54
N GLY A 286 3.26 -10.69 23.88
CA GLY A 286 2.11 -11.58 23.84
C GLY A 286 1.92 -12.33 22.52
N SER A 287 2.92 -12.31 21.66
CA SER A 287 2.92 -12.96 20.33
C SER A 287 3.93 -14.10 20.27
N TRP A 288 3.87 -14.92 19.23
CA TRP A 288 4.81 -15.99 18.94
C TRP A 288 5.58 -15.69 17.64
N ILE A 289 6.89 -15.94 17.65
CA ILE A 289 7.76 -15.83 16.47
C ILE A 289 8.48 -17.16 16.24
N THR A 290 8.40 -17.66 15.01
CA THR A 290 9.19 -18.78 14.51
C THR A 290 10.17 -18.28 13.46
N LEU A 291 11.45 -18.63 13.61
CA LEU A 291 12.52 -18.31 12.67
C LEU A 291 13.29 -19.58 12.28
N ALA A 292 13.91 -19.53 11.11
CA ALA A 292 14.78 -20.60 10.61
C ALA A 292 16.21 -20.09 10.39
N GLU A 293 17.19 -20.94 10.71
CA GLU A 293 18.59 -20.77 10.39
C GLU A 293 18.99 -21.78 9.33
N TYR A 294 19.76 -21.34 8.34
CA TYR A 294 20.26 -22.16 7.25
C TYR A 294 21.78 -22.22 7.25
N ASP A 295 22.34 -23.29 6.75
CA ASP A 295 23.75 -23.35 6.42
C ASP A 295 24.01 -22.55 5.13
N ARG A 296 25.08 -21.76 5.11
CA ARG A 296 25.49 -21.01 3.92
C ARG A 296 25.80 -21.90 2.71
N SER A 297 26.19 -23.15 2.96
CA SER A 297 26.48 -24.15 1.92
C SER A 297 25.23 -24.85 1.38
N ASN A 298 24.11 -24.80 2.12
CA ASN A 298 22.85 -25.44 1.74
C ASN A 298 21.65 -24.55 2.11
N HIS A 299 21.15 -23.79 1.14
CA HIS A 299 20.03 -22.88 1.32
C HIS A 299 18.64 -23.55 1.20
N PHE A 300 18.59 -24.84 0.93
CA PHE A 300 17.34 -25.56 0.68
C PHE A 300 16.74 -26.22 1.93
N ALA A 301 17.55 -26.50 2.94
CA ALA A 301 17.09 -27.09 4.18
C ALA A 301 17.51 -26.26 5.38
N PRO A 302 16.60 -25.95 6.31
CA PRO A 302 16.98 -25.25 7.53
C PRO A 302 17.82 -26.14 8.43
N LYS A 303 18.91 -25.60 8.96
CA LYS A 303 19.75 -26.23 9.99
C LYS A 303 19.02 -26.28 11.34
N CYS A 304 18.26 -25.23 11.65
CA CYS A 304 17.50 -25.07 12.87
C CYS A 304 16.24 -24.27 12.61
N VAL A 305 15.15 -24.65 13.26
CA VAL A 305 13.92 -23.88 13.35
C VAL A 305 13.56 -23.74 14.82
N LYS A 306 13.33 -22.51 15.26
CA LYS A 306 13.04 -22.23 16.66
C LYS A 306 11.85 -21.29 16.79
N THR A 307 10.99 -21.57 17.76
CA THR A 307 9.83 -20.74 18.09
C THR A 307 10.02 -20.14 19.49
N GLU A 308 9.75 -18.86 19.61
CA GLU A 308 9.85 -18.14 20.88
C GLU A 308 8.63 -17.28 21.15
N TYR A 309 8.26 -17.19 22.42
CA TYR A 309 7.23 -16.29 22.92
C TYR A 309 7.83 -14.91 23.19
N VAL A 310 7.20 -13.86 22.69
CA VAL A 310 7.62 -12.48 22.94
C VAL A 310 7.15 -12.05 24.33
N ASP A 311 8.01 -12.26 25.33
CA ASP A 311 7.72 -12.06 26.75
C ASP A 311 8.00 -10.62 27.23
N GLY A 312 8.64 -9.82 26.39
CA GLY A 312 9.05 -8.46 26.69
C GLY A 312 10.34 -8.37 27.55
N LYS A 313 10.95 -9.50 27.88
CA LYS A 313 12.18 -9.61 28.70
C LYS A 313 13.34 -10.19 27.87
N ARG A 314 13.32 -11.49 27.64
CA ARG A 314 14.32 -12.18 26.82
C ARG A 314 14.08 -11.92 25.33
N ILE A 315 12.84 -12.00 24.90
CA ILE A 315 12.42 -11.59 23.55
C ILE A 315 11.62 -10.31 23.67
N LYS A 316 12.24 -9.20 23.28
CA LYS A 316 11.65 -7.86 23.39
C LYS A 316 10.58 -7.63 22.33
N GLY A 317 9.52 -6.92 22.70
CA GLY A 317 8.47 -6.54 21.75
C GLY A 317 8.95 -5.51 20.74
N ASN A 318 8.44 -5.58 19.50
CA ASN A 318 8.76 -4.69 18.39
C ASN A 318 10.26 -4.63 18.03
N THR A 319 11.04 -5.64 18.42
CA THR A 319 12.46 -5.79 18.11
C THR A 319 12.60 -6.81 17.00
N LEU A 320 13.39 -6.49 15.97
CA LEU A 320 13.63 -7.37 14.85
C LEU A 320 14.66 -8.44 15.22
N TYR A 321 14.30 -9.71 15.04
CA TYR A 321 15.16 -10.86 15.32
C TYR A 321 15.46 -11.66 14.05
N THR A 322 16.61 -12.29 14.06
CA THR A 322 17.01 -13.39 13.16
C THR A 322 17.52 -14.57 13.99
N LEU A 323 17.60 -15.76 13.40
CA LEU A 323 18.12 -16.94 14.08
C LEU A 323 19.59 -17.15 13.71
N VAL A 324 20.48 -17.22 14.71
CA VAL A 324 21.92 -17.45 14.55
C VAL A 324 22.40 -18.44 15.60
N ASN A 325 23.02 -19.53 15.20
CA ASN A 325 23.46 -20.62 16.08
C ASN A 325 22.34 -21.13 16.99
N GLY A 326 21.12 -21.21 16.47
CA GLY A 326 19.94 -21.67 17.20
C GLY A 326 19.41 -20.66 18.24
N GLU A 327 19.90 -19.43 18.25
CA GLU A 327 19.45 -18.39 19.18
C GLU A 327 18.86 -17.16 18.44
N PHE A 328 17.84 -16.55 19.04
CA PHE A 328 17.27 -15.29 18.56
C PHE A 328 18.24 -14.15 18.83
N VAL A 329 18.74 -13.52 17.78
CA VAL A 329 19.67 -12.39 17.82
C VAL A 329 18.99 -11.14 17.28
N GLU A 330 19.11 -10.04 18.02
CA GLU A 330 18.59 -8.74 17.59
C GLU A 330 19.31 -8.27 16.31
N LYS A 331 18.54 -7.96 15.28
CA LYS A 331 19.05 -7.41 14.02
C LYS A 331 19.02 -5.88 14.11
N LYS A 332 20.17 -5.24 14.03
CA LYS A 332 20.26 -3.78 13.92
C LYS A 332 19.64 -3.34 12.58
N GLN A 333 18.78 -2.37 12.63
CA GLN A 333 18.18 -1.70 11.45
C GLN A 333 19.22 -0.89 10.70
#